data_af2556430f26249531e19834d10fd367
#
_entry.id   af2556430f26249531e19834d10fd367
#
_cell.length_a   1.000
_cell.length_b   1.000
_cell.length_c   1.000
_cell.angle_alpha   90.00
_cell.angle_beta   90.00
_cell.angle_gamma   90.00
#
_symmetry.space_group_name_H-M   'P 1'
#
loop_
_entity.id
_entity.type
_entity.pdbx_description
1 polymer ?
#
loop_
_entity_poly.entity_id
_entity_poly.type
_entity_poly.pdbx_seq_one_letter_code
_entity_poly.pdbx_strand_id
1 'polypeptide(L)'
;PQETMFQDLNRDQILTMFKEQCQRVGTKFIETTPDKLGETILAAIEDWGNGKIVFPSSPEVEEYKLKELFEQDAANNGGTRTYFQWDPAKGREECVSNTANADIGITFPYCGIAETATVVQASGEDSGRAISLLPTTHIAVLYTDTINPRMTQTMEHLAERYHNDPAKFPTNICLISGPSRTADIELVTVDGAHGPIQVTYILVNR
;
A
#
# COMPACT_ATOMS: atom_id res chain seq x y z
N PRO A 1 12.14 5.29 -27.58
CA PRO A 1 12.95 5.85 -26.50
C PRO A 1 12.40 5.49 -25.09
N GLN A 2 11.07 5.46 -24.92
CA GLN A 2 10.47 5.16 -23.59
C GLN A 2 10.66 3.70 -23.16
N GLU A 3 10.59 2.77 -24.10
CA GLU A 3 10.76 1.33 -23.86
C GLU A 3 12.18 0.96 -23.44
N THR A 4 13.17 1.75 -23.83
CA THR A 4 14.60 1.50 -23.54
C THR A 4 15.13 2.29 -22.34
N MET A 5 14.35 3.22 -21.76
CA MET A 5 14.79 3.98 -20.61
C MET A 5 14.88 3.10 -19.37
N PHE A 6 16.00 3.20 -18.67
CA PHE A 6 16.29 2.46 -17.42
C PHE A 6 16.41 0.93 -17.57
N GLN A 7 16.55 0.40 -18.80
CA GLN A 7 16.77 -1.04 -19.00
C GLN A 7 18.13 -1.52 -18.45
N ASP A 8 19.11 -0.62 -18.37
CA ASP A 8 20.46 -0.93 -17.87
C ASP A 8 20.56 -0.87 -16.34
N LEU A 9 19.49 -0.47 -15.63
CA LEU A 9 19.50 -0.40 -14.17
C LEU A 9 19.41 -1.79 -13.54
N ASN A 10 20.31 -2.07 -12.61
CA ASN A 10 20.19 -3.25 -11.75
C ASN A 10 19.19 -3.00 -10.61
N ARG A 11 18.87 -4.06 -9.85
CA ARG A 11 17.89 -4.00 -8.76
C ARG A 11 18.23 -2.98 -7.68
N ASP A 12 19.50 -2.87 -7.29
CA ASP A 12 19.93 -1.92 -6.27
C ASP A 12 19.75 -0.47 -6.73
N GLN A 13 20.03 -0.20 -8.01
CA GLN A 13 19.81 1.12 -8.60
C GLN A 13 18.34 1.48 -8.69
N ILE A 14 17.48 0.53 -9.06
CA ILE A 14 16.02 0.72 -9.08
C ILE A 14 15.51 1.01 -7.68
N LEU A 15 15.93 0.24 -6.67
CA LEU A 15 15.54 0.44 -5.28
C LEU A 15 16.03 1.78 -4.73
N THR A 16 17.27 2.16 -5.06
CA THR A 16 17.83 3.47 -4.70
C THR A 16 16.99 4.60 -5.29
N MET A 17 16.68 4.53 -6.58
CA MET A 17 15.82 5.50 -7.25
C MET A 17 14.43 5.59 -6.59
N PHE A 18 13.83 4.45 -6.24
CA PHE A 18 12.54 4.42 -5.54
C PHE A 18 12.60 5.17 -4.20
N LYS A 19 13.63 4.90 -3.39
CA LYS A 19 13.83 5.55 -2.08
C LYS A 19 14.06 7.05 -2.20
N GLU A 20 14.86 7.49 -3.16
CA GLU A 20 15.08 8.93 -3.43
C GLU A 20 13.78 9.62 -3.83
N GLN A 21 12.97 8.98 -4.67
CA GLN A 21 11.66 9.54 -5.04
C GLN A 21 10.67 9.53 -3.87
N CYS A 22 10.69 8.53 -2.99
CA CYS A 22 9.90 8.55 -1.75
C CYS A 22 10.17 9.81 -0.93
N GLN A 23 11.44 10.19 -0.78
CA GLN A 23 11.81 11.43 -0.07
C GLN A 23 11.24 12.68 -0.76
N ARG A 24 11.28 12.74 -2.09
CA ARG A 24 10.78 13.88 -2.88
C ARG A 24 9.27 14.04 -2.78
N VAL A 25 8.52 12.94 -2.75
CA VAL A 25 7.06 12.98 -2.60
C VAL A 25 6.61 13.05 -1.14
N GLY A 26 7.56 13.05 -0.19
CA GLY A 26 7.25 13.14 1.25
C GLY A 26 6.66 11.86 1.83
N THR A 27 7.01 10.69 1.26
CA THR A 27 6.59 9.38 1.76
C THR A 27 7.66 8.81 2.68
N LYS A 28 7.26 8.40 3.88
CA LYS A 28 8.11 7.62 4.80
C LYS A 28 8.30 6.22 4.23
N PHE A 29 9.49 5.65 4.33
CA PHE A 29 9.69 4.23 4.06
C PHE A 29 10.50 3.55 5.16
N ILE A 30 10.24 2.26 5.35
CA ILE A 30 10.89 1.39 6.35
C ILE A 30 11.30 0.12 5.62
N GLU A 31 12.57 -0.26 5.71
CA GLU A 31 13.05 -1.52 5.16
C GLU A 31 12.93 -2.64 6.19
N THR A 32 12.51 -3.80 5.73
CA THR A 32 12.35 -4.98 6.59
C THR A 32 12.60 -6.28 5.80
N THR A 33 12.58 -7.38 6.52
CA THR A 33 12.66 -8.74 5.97
C THR A 33 11.34 -9.48 6.23
N PRO A 34 11.03 -10.56 5.49
CA PRO A 34 9.80 -11.31 5.66
C PRO A 34 9.54 -11.77 7.09
N ASP A 35 10.58 -12.21 7.80
CA ASP A 35 10.52 -12.68 9.19
C ASP A 35 10.19 -11.58 10.21
N LYS A 36 10.49 -10.31 9.89
CA LYS A 36 10.25 -9.15 10.76
C LYS A 36 9.05 -8.31 10.33
N LEU A 37 8.35 -8.70 9.26
CA LEU A 37 7.27 -7.90 8.70
C LEU A 37 6.19 -7.57 9.73
N GLY A 38 5.75 -8.54 10.50
CA GLY A 38 4.71 -8.33 11.52
C GLY A 38 5.10 -7.28 12.56
N GLU A 39 6.31 -7.39 13.11
CA GLU A 39 6.84 -6.42 14.07
C GLU A 39 6.97 -5.02 13.45
N THR A 40 7.42 -4.95 12.20
CA THR A 40 7.55 -3.69 11.47
C THR A 40 6.20 -3.02 11.23
N ILE A 41 5.16 -3.80 10.91
CA ILE A 41 3.80 -3.27 10.76
C ILE A 41 3.29 -2.70 12.09
N LEU A 42 3.43 -3.42 13.21
CA LEU A 42 3.01 -2.95 14.53
C LEU A 42 3.74 -1.66 14.94
N ALA A 43 5.06 -1.59 14.69
CA ALA A 43 5.83 -0.38 14.94
C ALA A 43 5.37 0.80 14.08
N ALA A 44 5.06 0.57 12.80
CA ALA A 44 4.53 1.61 11.91
C ALA A 44 3.14 2.10 12.35
N ILE A 45 2.28 1.21 12.86
CA ILE A 45 0.98 1.58 13.44
C ILE A 45 1.18 2.47 14.68
N GLU A 46 2.10 2.10 15.56
CA GLU A 46 2.43 2.87 16.78
C GLU A 46 2.98 4.26 16.44
N ASP A 47 3.88 4.37 15.48
CA ASP A 47 4.43 5.64 14.98
C ASP A 47 3.34 6.62 14.48
N TRP A 48 2.21 6.10 13.99
CA TRP A 48 1.08 6.90 13.52
C TRP A 48 -0.04 7.07 14.54
N GLY A 49 0.19 6.70 15.81
CA GLY A 49 -0.67 7.01 16.93
C GLY A 49 -1.74 5.98 17.25
N ASN A 50 -1.62 4.76 16.70
CA ASN A 50 -2.58 3.68 16.94
C ASN A 50 -3.98 3.93 16.34
N GLY A 51 -5.05 3.49 17.00
CA GLY A 51 -6.42 3.72 16.58
C GLY A 51 -7.06 2.50 15.89
N LYS A 52 -7.98 2.74 14.98
CA LYS A 52 -8.66 1.69 14.22
C LYS A 52 -7.92 1.39 12.92
N ILE A 53 -7.54 0.14 12.76
CA ILE A 53 -6.78 -0.36 11.62
C ILE A 53 -7.69 -1.20 10.73
N VAL A 54 -7.67 -0.95 9.42
CA VAL A 54 -8.31 -1.80 8.41
C VAL A 54 -7.25 -2.46 7.53
N PHE A 55 -7.43 -3.74 7.24
CA PHE A 55 -6.53 -4.54 6.41
C PHE A 55 -7.30 -5.50 5.50
N PRO A 56 -6.76 -5.94 4.37
CA PRO A 56 -7.45 -6.81 3.42
C PRO A 56 -7.52 -8.27 3.90
N SER A 57 -8.23 -9.11 3.17
CA SER A 57 -8.18 -10.57 3.25
C SER A 57 -7.33 -11.17 2.11
N SER A 58 -6.23 -10.50 1.77
CA SER A 58 -5.31 -10.93 0.73
C SER A 58 -4.42 -12.09 1.18
N PRO A 59 -3.82 -12.85 0.23
CA PRO A 59 -2.97 -14.00 0.55
C PRO A 59 -1.81 -13.69 1.49
N GLU A 60 -1.28 -12.46 1.44
CA GLU A 60 -0.16 -12.03 2.30
C GLU A 60 -0.55 -12.01 3.78
N VAL A 61 -1.82 -11.74 4.08
CA VAL A 61 -2.33 -11.77 5.47
C VAL A 61 -2.23 -13.17 6.06
N GLU A 62 -2.51 -14.20 5.26
CA GLU A 62 -2.39 -15.61 5.66
C GLU A 62 -0.91 -16.04 5.68
N GLU A 63 -0.14 -15.70 4.64
CA GLU A 63 1.28 -16.04 4.50
C GLU A 63 2.09 -15.60 5.72
N TYR A 64 1.86 -14.37 6.19
CA TYR A 64 2.57 -13.79 7.33
C TYR A 64 1.81 -13.91 8.66
N LYS A 65 0.70 -14.64 8.71
CA LYS A 65 -0.14 -14.84 9.91
C LYS A 65 -0.51 -13.52 10.59
N LEU A 66 -0.79 -12.51 9.78
CA LEU A 66 -1.06 -11.16 10.31
C LEU A 66 -2.37 -11.08 11.07
N LYS A 67 -3.35 -11.91 10.72
CA LYS A 67 -4.62 -11.96 11.44
C LYS A 67 -4.40 -12.37 12.89
N GLU A 68 -3.68 -13.47 13.12
CA GLU A 68 -3.35 -13.95 14.46
C GLU A 68 -2.51 -12.94 15.25
N LEU A 69 -1.56 -12.29 14.57
CA LEU A 69 -0.74 -11.23 15.17
C LEU A 69 -1.62 -10.07 15.65
N PHE A 70 -2.54 -9.59 14.82
CA PHE A 70 -3.43 -8.48 15.14
C PHE A 70 -4.45 -8.84 16.23
N GLU A 71 -4.94 -10.07 16.25
CA GLU A 71 -5.79 -10.58 17.34
C GLU A 71 -5.04 -10.61 18.67
N GLN A 72 -3.78 -11.09 18.68
CA GLN A 72 -2.93 -11.08 19.87
C GLN A 72 -2.59 -9.66 20.32
N ASP A 73 -2.26 -8.77 19.39
CA ASP A 73 -2.00 -7.38 19.71
C ASP A 73 -3.25 -6.69 20.28
N ALA A 74 -4.43 -6.89 19.69
CA ALA A 74 -5.68 -6.33 20.20
C ALA A 74 -5.98 -6.75 21.64
N ALA A 75 -5.65 -8.00 22.01
CA ALA A 75 -5.83 -8.51 23.37
C ALA A 75 -4.86 -7.88 24.37
N ASN A 76 -3.68 -7.41 23.94
CA ASN A 76 -2.58 -6.99 24.80
C ASN A 76 -2.29 -5.49 24.79
N ASN A 77 -2.87 -4.72 23.86
CA ASN A 77 -2.55 -3.30 23.66
C ASN A 77 -3.33 -2.32 24.57
N GLY A 78 -4.13 -2.84 25.51
CA GLY A 78 -4.93 -2.01 26.42
C GLY A 78 -6.07 -1.24 25.74
N GLY A 79 -6.51 -1.65 24.55
CA GLY A 79 -7.60 -1.02 23.79
C GLY A 79 -7.16 0.18 22.94
N THR A 80 -5.87 0.40 22.79
CA THR A 80 -5.34 1.52 21.96
C THR A 80 -5.42 1.23 20.47
N ARG A 81 -5.50 -0.03 20.07
CA ARG A 81 -5.62 -0.49 18.69
C ARG A 81 -6.79 -1.45 18.52
N THR A 82 -7.55 -1.27 17.48
CA THR A 82 -8.61 -2.18 17.03
C THR A 82 -8.42 -2.52 15.57
N TYR A 83 -8.77 -3.74 15.17
CA TYR A 83 -8.52 -4.24 13.83
C TYR A 83 -9.80 -4.69 13.16
N PHE A 84 -9.96 -4.31 11.91
CA PHE A 84 -11.06 -4.76 11.06
C PHE A 84 -10.49 -5.35 9.77
N GLN A 85 -10.76 -6.63 9.53
CA GLN A 85 -10.45 -7.27 8.27
C GLN A 85 -11.55 -7.00 7.26
N TRP A 86 -11.17 -6.44 6.11
CA TRP A 86 -12.03 -6.36 4.94
C TRP A 86 -12.35 -7.78 4.48
N ASP A 87 -13.60 -8.18 4.58
CA ASP A 87 -14.08 -9.52 4.25
C ASP A 87 -15.34 -9.37 3.36
N PRO A 88 -15.30 -9.86 2.11
CA PRO A 88 -16.46 -9.81 1.20
C PRO A 88 -17.72 -10.41 1.79
N ALA A 89 -17.61 -11.44 2.65
CA ALA A 89 -18.73 -12.10 3.29
C ALA A 89 -19.53 -11.18 4.24
N LYS A 90 -18.90 -10.11 4.75
CA LYS A 90 -19.57 -9.10 5.59
C LYS A 90 -20.41 -8.10 4.79
N GLY A 91 -20.27 -8.12 3.47
CA GLY A 91 -20.93 -7.21 2.56
C GLY A 91 -20.26 -5.84 2.43
N ARG A 92 -20.52 -5.19 1.30
CA ARG A 92 -19.87 -3.94 0.91
C ARG A 92 -20.11 -2.79 1.88
N GLU A 93 -21.35 -2.67 2.38
CA GLU A 93 -21.73 -1.56 3.26
C GLU A 93 -20.97 -1.60 4.58
N GLU A 94 -20.89 -2.76 5.23
CA GLU A 94 -20.15 -2.94 6.47
C GLU A 94 -18.65 -2.68 6.25
N CYS A 95 -18.06 -3.24 5.20
CA CYS A 95 -16.66 -3.04 4.87
C CYS A 95 -16.31 -1.56 4.63
N VAL A 96 -17.12 -0.85 3.84
CA VAL A 96 -16.90 0.57 3.55
C VAL A 96 -17.09 1.43 4.80
N SER A 97 -18.14 1.18 5.60
CA SER A 97 -18.39 1.92 6.84
C SER A 97 -17.27 1.74 7.85
N ASN A 98 -16.79 0.52 8.04
CA ASN A 98 -15.64 0.25 8.92
C ASN A 98 -14.36 0.93 8.43
N THR A 99 -14.13 0.95 7.11
CA THR A 99 -12.96 1.58 6.51
C THR A 99 -13.00 3.10 6.57
N ALA A 100 -14.18 3.71 6.37
CA ALA A 100 -14.37 5.16 6.48
C ALA A 100 -14.13 5.70 7.89
N ASN A 101 -14.28 4.86 8.90
CA ASN A 101 -14.03 5.19 10.30
C ASN A 101 -12.67 4.64 10.80
N ALA A 102 -11.79 4.20 9.90
CA ALA A 102 -10.47 3.73 10.25
C ALA A 102 -9.44 4.86 10.21
N ASP A 103 -8.48 4.82 11.13
CA ASP A 103 -7.36 5.75 11.17
C ASP A 103 -6.25 5.31 10.20
N ILE A 104 -6.02 4.00 10.10
CA ILE A 104 -4.94 3.41 9.32
C ILE A 104 -5.49 2.33 8.38
N GLY A 105 -5.13 2.43 7.09
CA GLY A 105 -5.37 1.39 6.10
C GLY A 105 -4.07 0.68 5.72
N ILE A 106 -4.04 -0.64 5.79
CA ILE A 106 -2.90 -1.46 5.36
C ILE A 106 -3.23 -2.12 4.04
N THR A 107 -2.32 -2.05 3.07
CA THR A 107 -2.47 -2.73 1.77
C THR A 107 -1.21 -3.44 1.34
N PHE A 108 -1.36 -4.38 0.39
CA PHE A 108 -0.28 -5.09 -0.28
C PHE A 108 -0.35 -4.76 -1.78
N PRO A 109 0.36 -3.70 -2.24
CA PRO A 109 0.36 -3.33 -3.64
C PRO A 109 0.94 -4.42 -4.52
N TYR A 110 0.43 -4.50 -5.75
CA TYR A 110 0.90 -5.43 -6.76
C TYR A 110 2.39 -5.24 -7.10
N CYS A 111 2.82 -3.97 -7.23
CA CYS A 111 4.20 -3.61 -7.52
C CYS A 111 4.45 -2.13 -7.21
N GLY A 112 5.72 -1.71 -7.34
CA GLY A 112 6.15 -0.32 -7.28
C GLY A 112 6.64 0.21 -8.63
N ILE A 113 6.68 1.56 -8.76
CA ILE A 113 7.27 2.29 -9.90
C ILE A 113 8.32 3.24 -9.34
N ALA A 114 9.59 2.98 -9.63
CA ALA A 114 10.71 3.69 -9.02
C ALA A 114 10.77 5.15 -9.43
N GLU A 115 10.56 5.47 -10.70
CA GLU A 115 10.64 6.83 -11.25
C GLU A 115 9.76 7.86 -10.52
N THR A 116 8.65 7.41 -9.89
CA THR A 116 7.66 8.28 -9.28
C THR A 116 7.31 7.91 -7.84
N ALA A 117 8.03 6.96 -7.23
CA ALA A 117 7.67 6.39 -5.92
C ALA A 117 6.20 5.97 -5.82
N THR A 118 5.68 5.40 -6.90
CA THR A 118 4.28 4.99 -6.99
C THR A 118 4.13 3.55 -6.53
N VAL A 119 3.11 3.26 -5.74
CA VAL A 119 2.63 1.89 -5.53
C VAL A 119 1.41 1.64 -6.40
N VAL A 120 1.36 0.47 -7.02
CA VAL A 120 0.28 0.03 -7.91
C VAL A 120 -0.66 -0.86 -7.11
N GLN A 121 -1.73 -0.27 -6.60
CA GLN A 121 -2.71 -0.98 -5.78
C GLN A 121 -3.83 -1.52 -6.66
N ALA A 122 -3.88 -2.83 -6.79
CA ALA A 122 -4.99 -3.53 -7.41
C ALA A 122 -6.13 -3.72 -6.40
N SER A 123 -7.36 -3.47 -6.84
CA SER A 123 -8.56 -3.67 -6.01
C SER A 123 -9.39 -4.83 -6.54
N GLY A 124 -9.90 -5.63 -5.64
CA GLY A 124 -10.74 -6.79 -5.88
C GLY A 124 -11.69 -7.03 -4.72
N GLU A 125 -12.26 -8.22 -4.68
CA GLU A 125 -13.16 -8.62 -3.59
C GLU A 125 -12.43 -8.62 -2.24
N ASP A 126 -11.21 -9.15 -2.19
CA ASP A 126 -10.41 -9.32 -0.97
C ASP A 126 -9.75 -8.03 -0.49
N SER A 127 -9.61 -7.04 -1.37
CA SER A 127 -8.96 -5.76 -1.08
C SER A 127 -9.70 -4.61 -1.75
N GLY A 128 -10.66 -4.04 -1.02
CA GLY A 128 -11.45 -2.92 -1.51
C GLY A 128 -10.60 -1.64 -1.68
N ARG A 129 -10.88 -0.88 -2.74
CA ARG A 129 -10.23 0.43 -3.00
C ARG A 129 -10.28 1.38 -1.80
N ALA A 130 -11.31 1.28 -0.99
CA ALA A 130 -11.53 2.12 0.18
C ALA A 130 -10.36 2.06 1.18
N ILE A 131 -9.69 0.91 1.32
CA ILE A 131 -8.62 0.70 2.31
C ILE A 131 -7.45 1.65 2.10
N SER A 132 -7.10 1.95 0.85
CA SER A 132 -5.99 2.86 0.52
C SER A 132 -6.39 4.33 0.42
N LEU A 133 -7.69 4.65 0.48
CA LEU A 133 -8.19 6.01 0.17
C LEU A 133 -8.91 6.70 1.32
N LEU A 134 -9.65 5.97 2.16
CA LEU A 134 -10.51 6.57 3.19
C LEU A 134 -9.80 6.83 4.53
N PRO A 135 -8.91 5.94 5.04
CA PRO A 135 -8.18 6.19 6.27
C PRO A 135 -7.26 7.41 6.15
N THR A 136 -7.00 8.06 7.27
CA THR A 136 -6.09 9.21 7.35
C THR A 136 -4.65 8.82 7.03
N THR A 137 -4.26 7.60 7.39
CA THR A 137 -2.93 7.04 7.14
C THR A 137 -3.01 5.79 6.27
N HIS A 138 -2.10 5.69 5.30
CA HIS A 138 -1.96 4.50 4.47
C HIS A 138 -0.58 3.85 4.68
N ILE A 139 -0.57 2.58 5.06
CA ILE A 139 0.63 1.75 5.14
C ILE A 139 0.58 0.75 3.97
N ALA A 140 1.50 0.89 3.03
CA ALA A 140 1.61 -0.01 1.88
C ALA A 140 2.81 -0.94 2.05
N VAL A 141 2.58 -2.24 2.11
CA VAL A 141 3.62 -3.27 2.22
C VAL A 141 4.02 -3.71 0.81
N LEU A 142 5.23 -3.37 0.39
CA LEU A 142 5.74 -3.57 -0.96
C LEU A 142 6.97 -4.46 -0.96
N TYR A 143 6.98 -5.48 -1.82
CA TYR A 143 8.16 -6.31 -2.04
C TYR A 143 9.16 -5.61 -2.96
N THR A 144 10.42 -5.57 -2.56
CA THR A 144 11.47 -4.85 -3.31
C THR A 144 11.73 -5.45 -4.69
N ASP A 145 11.52 -6.76 -4.86
CA ASP A 145 11.67 -7.47 -6.13
C ASP A 145 10.54 -7.17 -7.15
N THR A 146 9.44 -6.57 -6.70
CA THR A 146 8.32 -6.16 -7.57
C THR A 146 8.41 -4.71 -8.06
N ILE A 147 9.43 -3.96 -7.67
CA ILE A 147 9.58 -2.56 -8.10
C ILE A 147 10.11 -2.51 -9.54
N ASN A 148 9.34 -1.90 -10.41
CA ASN A 148 9.71 -1.64 -11.80
C ASN A 148 10.34 -0.25 -11.94
N PRO A 149 11.23 -0.02 -12.93
CA PRO A 149 11.81 1.31 -13.12
C PRO A 149 10.78 2.37 -13.53
N ARG A 150 9.82 2.01 -14.38
CA ARG A 150 8.85 2.95 -14.97
C ARG A 150 7.45 2.36 -15.13
N MET A 151 6.50 3.27 -15.41
CA MET A 151 5.11 2.94 -15.78
C MET A 151 5.04 2.01 -16.99
N THR A 152 5.87 2.20 -18.01
CA THR A 152 5.85 1.39 -19.25
C THR A 152 6.05 -0.08 -18.93
N GLN A 153 7.15 -0.43 -18.23
CA GLN A 153 7.42 -1.81 -17.83
C GLN A 153 6.35 -2.38 -16.89
N THR A 154 5.79 -1.53 -16.02
CA THR A 154 4.69 -1.94 -15.15
C THR A 154 3.44 -2.33 -15.93
N MET A 155 3.07 -1.57 -16.95
CA MET A 155 1.91 -1.90 -17.79
C MET A 155 2.15 -3.14 -18.65
N GLU A 156 3.36 -3.34 -19.15
CA GLU A 156 3.77 -4.57 -19.85
C GLU A 156 3.62 -5.80 -18.94
N HIS A 157 4.15 -5.77 -17.72
CA HIS A 157 4.01 -6.87 -16.76
C HIS A 157 2.55 -7.14 -16.37
N LEU A 158 1.72 -6.09 -16.23
CA LEU A 158 0.28 -6.26 -16.00
C LEU A 158 -0.40 -6.92 -17.19
N ALA A 159 -0.09 -6.49 -18.41
CA ALA A 159 -0.64 -7.06 -19.63
C ALA A 159 -0.26 -8.54 -19.78
N GLU A 160 1.00 -8.88 -19.54
CA GLU A 160 1.49 -10.27 -19.57
C GLU A 160 0.80 -11.15 -18.53
N ARG A 161 0.68 -10.67 -17.28
CA ARG A 161 0.05 -11.41 -16.18
C ARG A 161 -1.38 -11.83 -16.49
N TYR A 162 -2.15 -10.94 -17.09
CA TYR A 162 -3.58 -11.16 -17.36
C TYR A 162 -3.88 -11.55 -18.81
N HIS A 163 -2.84 -11.75 -19.65
CA HIS A 163 -3.00 -12.11 -21.06
C HIS A 163 -3.86 -13.36 -21.25
N ASN A 164 -3.61 -14.42 -20.47
CA ASN A 164 -4.29 -15.69 -20.59
C ASN A 164 -5.60 -15.79 -19.81
N ASP A 165 -5.87 -14.83 -18.91
CA ASP A 165 -7.09 -14.79 -18.10
C ASP A 165 -7.53 -13.33 -17.86
N PRO A 166 -8.04 -12.65 -18.90
CA PRO A 166 -8.49 -11.25 -18.78
C PRO A 166 -9.63 -11.06 -17.78
N ALA A 167 -10.38 -12.13 -17.46
CA ALA A 167 -11.47 -12.06 -16.48
C ALA A 167 -10.96 -11.84 -15.05
N LYS A 168 -9.71 -12.15 -14.76
CA LYS A 168 -9.06 -11.88 -13.46
C LYS A 168 -8.42 -10.50 -13.37
N PHE A 169 -8.53 -9.67 -14.42
CA PHE A 169 -8.02 -8.31 -14.35
C PHE A 169 -8.71 -7.55 -13.22
N PRO A 170 -7.96 -6.79 -12.40
CA PRO A 170 -8.53 -6.07 -11.27
C PRO A 170 -9.66 -5.12 -11.70
N THR A 171 -10.69 -5.00 -10.88
CA THR A 171 -11.82 -4.08 -11.15
C THR A 171 -11.39 -2.61 -11.12
N ASN A 172 -10.30 -2.32 -10.43
CA ASN A 172 -9.69 -1.00 -10.37
C ASN A 172 -8.20 -1.13 -10.05
N ILE A 173 -7.38 -0.27 -10.65
CA ILE A 173 -5.97 -0.09 -10.33
C ILE A 173 -5.77 1.36 -9.93
N CYS A 174 -5.31 1.57 -8.68
CA CYS A 174 -4.91 2.88 -8.18
C CYS A 174 -3.40 3.02 -8.26
N LEU A 175 -2.93 4.13 -8.83
CA LEU A 175 -1.53 4.54 -8.82
C LEU A 175 -1.35 5.58 -7.72
N ILE A 176 -0.66 5.22 -6.63
CA ILE A 176 -0.55 6.05 -5.43
C ILE A 176 0.91 6.49 -5.27
N SER A 177 1.16 7.80 -5.40
CA SER A 177 2.49 8.40 -5.32
C SER A 177 2.58 9.32 -4.09
N GLY A 178 2.69 8.70 -2.92
CA GLY A 178 2.77 9.40 -1.65
C GLY A 178 1.45 9.98 -1.13
N PRO A 179 1.52 10.91 -0.15
CA PRO A 179 0.36 11.53 0.49
C PRO A 179 -0.53 12.33 -0.48
N SER A 180 -1.83 12.39 -0.17
CA SER A 180 -2.79 13.19 -0.96
C SER A 180 -2.50 14.68 -0.81
N ARG A 181 -2.19 15.34 -1.94
CA ARG A 181 -1.93 16.78 -2.02
C ARG A 181 -2.62 17.38 -3.22
N THR A 182 -3.30 18.50 -3.01
CA THR A 182 -3.96 19.27 -4.07
C THR A 182 -3.52 20.72 -3.97
N ALA A 183 -3.13 21.31 -5.09
CA ALA A 183 -2.69 22.72 -5.18
C ALA A 183 -3.55 23.53 -6.17
N ASP A 184 -4.77 23.09 -6.45
CA ASP A 184 -5.61 23.66 -7.51
C ASP A 184 -6.28 24.99 -7.13
N ILE A 185 -6.31 25.35 -5.86
CA ILE A 185 -6.96 26.56 -5.39
C ILE A 185 -5.89 27.55 -4.91
N GLU A 186 -5.73 28.67 -5.61
CA GLU A 186 -4.85 29.80 -5.25
C GLU A 186 -3.38 29.44 -5.03
N LEU A 187 -2.88 28.33 -5.61
CA LEU A 187 -1.52 27.80 -5.42
C LEU A 187 -1.20 27.43 -3.96
N VAL A 188 -2.21 27.26 -3.12
CA VAL A 188 -2.06 26.77 -1.74
C VAL A 188 -2.22 25.25 -1.74
N THR A 189 -1.22 24.55 -1.22
CA THR A 189 -1.29 23.10 -1.07
C THR A 189 -2.25 22.73 0.05
N VAL A 190 -3.25 21.92 -0.25
CA VAL A 190 -4.18 21.30 0.71
C VAL A 190 -3.87 19.83 0.80
N ASP A 191 -3.55 19.35 2.00
CA ASP A 191 -3.29 17.95 2.26
C ASP A 191 -4.60 17.20 2.61
N GLY A 192 -4.75 15.96 2.13
CA GLY A 192 -5.84 15.07 2.54
C GLY A 192 -7.19 15.32 1.87
N ALA A 193 -7.30 16.17 0.85
CA ALA A 193 -8.57 16.45 0.19
C ALA A 193 -9.17 15.21 -0.51
N HIS A 194 -8.35 14.31 -1.03
CA HIS A 194 -8.76 13.17 -1.87
C HIS A 194 -8.17 11.82 -1.44
N GLY A 195 -7.57 11.72 -0.26
CA GLY A 195 -6.93 10.50 0.21
C GLY A 195 -6.11 10.71 1.48
N PRO A 196 -5.30 9.72 1.89
CA PRO A 196 -4.51 9.76 3.11
C PRO A 196 -3.56 10.96 3.18
N ILE A 197 -3.50 11.58 4.35
CA ILE A 197 -2.56 12.68 4.66
C ILE A 197 -1.15 12.11 4.88
N GLN A 198 -1.07 10.87 5.35
CA GLN A 198 0.16 10.21 5.74
C GLN A 198 0.30 8.89 4.99
N VAL A 199 1.50 8.64 4.45
CA VAL A 199 1.79 7.40 3.72
C VAL A 199 3.14 6.85 4.18
N THR A 200 3.15 5.55 4.49
CA THR A 200 4.39 4.80 4.77
C THR A 200 4.46 3.59 3.84
N TYR A 201 5.61 3.41 3.19
CA TYR A 201 5.92 2.19 2.47
C TYR A 201 6.79 1.29 3.33
N ILE A 202 6.35 0.06 3.58
CA ILE A 202 7.18 -0.99 4.19
C ILE A 202 7.79 -1.79 3.04
N LEU A 203 9.09 -1.67 2.87
CA LEU A 203 9.85 -2.31 1.80
C LEU A 203 10.39 -3.64 2.31
N VAL A 204 9.79 -4.74 1.84
CA VAL A 204 10.16 -6.10 2.24
C VAL A 204 11.22 -6.63 1.29
N ASN A 205 12.42 -6.85 1.80
CA ASN A 205 13.53 -7.42 1.04
C ASN A 205 13.37 -8.94 0.93
N ARG A 206 13.14 -9.43 -0.29
CA ARG A 206 13.12 -10.85 -0.61
C ARG A 206 13.70 -11.11 -1.99
#